data_4e5c2059c1a81b629f525d549e0800ca
#
_entry.id   4e5c2059c1a81b629f525d549e0800ca
#
_cell.length_a   1.000
_cell.length_b   1.000
_cell.length_c   1.000
_cell.angle_alpha   90.00
_cell.angle_beta   90.00
_cell.angle_gamma   90.00
#
_symmetry.space_group_name_H-M   'P 1'
#
loop_
_entity.id
_entity.type
_entity.pdbx_description
1 polymer ?
#
loop_
_entity_poly.entity_id
_entity_poly.type
_entity_poly.pdbx_seq_one_letter_code
_entity_poly.pdbx_strand_id
1 'polypeptide(L)'
;MVDTPGYSNQAVSNAVHAVIAANDALCLFRIGERAQGQSHAEAAGVLKRACQGTTLERQATQRVQQLADVLQQKTPAQYYGKPIDPETARRVMKQAERFIRWVEESLPETGPSDAGRDG
;
A
#
# COMPACT_ATOMS: atom_id res chain seq x y z
N MET A 1 17.88 -0.58 18.34
CA MET A 1 17.77 -0.23 18.13
C MET A 1 17.76 0.75 17.65
N VAL A 2 17.46 1.07 17.26
CA VAL A 2 17.76 1.86 16.92
C VAL A 2 17.10 2.90 16.44
N ASP A 3 16.87 3.78 16.99
CA ASP A 3 16.21 4.97 16.64
C ASP A 3 17.19 5.98 16.23
N THR A 4 18.00 5.60 15.28
CA THR A 4 18.90 6.56 14.71
C THR A 4 18.09 7.60 13.99
N PRO A 5 18.56 8.83 13.94
CA PRO A 5 17.90 9.84 13.13
C PRO A 5 17.74 9.33 11.70
N GLY A 6 16.56 9.44 11.18
CA GLY A 6 16.29 9.00 9.84
C GLY A 6 15.83 7.57 9.70
N TYR A 7 15.99 6.76 10.74
CA TYR A 7 15.56 5.37 10.63
C TYR A 7 14.07 5.26 10.41
N SER A 8 13.30 6.00 11.20
CA SER A 8 11.84 5.98 11.03
C SER A 8 11.44 6.51 9.67
N ASN A 9 12.12 7.53 9.19
CA ASN A 9 11.81 8.08 7.87
C ASN A 9 12.09 7.06 6.78
N GLN A 10 13.20 6.33 6.91
CA GLN A 10 13.54 5.31 5.93
C GLN A 10 12.52 4.20 5.93
N ALA A 11 12.13 3.75 7.12
CA ALA A 11 11.17 2.67 7.24
C ALA A 11 9.82 3.09 6.66
N VAL A 12 9.38 4.31 6.95
CA VAL A 12 8.12 4.80 6.42
C VAL A 12 8.19 4.98 4.91
N SER A 13 9.30 5.48 4.41
CA SER A 13 9.47 5.63 2.97
C SER A 13 9.38 4.28 2.27
N ASN A 14 10.01 3.27 2.84
CA ASN A 14 9.92 1.93 2.28
C ASN A 14 8.49 1.40 2.31
N ALA A 15 7.78 1.67 3.41
CA ALA A 15 6.39 1.26 3.53
C ALA A 15 5.51 1.95 2.49
N VAL A 16 5.75 3.23 2.25
CA VAL A 16 5.01 3.96 1.23
C VAL A 16 5.20 3.32 -0.14
N HIS A 17 6.44 3.02 -0.48
CA HIS A 17 6.72 2.41 -1.77
C HIS A 17 6.10 1.04 -1.89
N ALA A 18 6.13 0.26 -0.82
CA ALA A 18 5.55 -1.08 -0.84
C ALA A 18 4.03 -1.03 -1.01
N VAL A 19 3.39 -0.07 -0.35
CA VAL A 19 1.94 0.08 -0.48
C VAL A 19 1.57 0.51 -1.89
N ILE A 20 2.34 1.42 -2.48
CA ILE A 20 2.09 1.85 -3.84
C ILE A 20 2.19 0.67 -4.79
N ALA A 21 3.23 -0.14 -4.64
CA ALA A 21 3.42 -1.29 -5.51
C ALA A 21 2.28 -2.29 -5.35
N ALA A 22 1.85 -2.52 -4.11
CA ALA A 22 0.75 -3.45 -3.85
C ALA A 22 -0.55 -2.95 -4.47
N ASN A 23 -0.83 -1.65 -4.30
CA ASN A 23 -2.03 -1.07 -4.87
C ASN A 23 -2.03 -1.17 -6.39
N ASP A 24 -0.88 -0.86 -6.99
CA ASP A 24 -0.76 -0.96 -8.44
C ASP A 24 -0.99 -2.39 -8.91
N ALA A 25 -0.43 -3.36 -8.19
CA ALA A 25 -0.58 -4.76 -8.58
C ALA A 25 -2.05 -5.18 -8.56
N LEU A 26 -2.75 -4.82 -7.51
CA LEU A 26 -4.16 -5.19 -7.40
C LEU A 26 -4.98 -4.52 -8.49
N CYS A 27 -4.76 -3.24 -8.70
CA CYS A 27 -5.54 -2.49 -9.68
C CYS A 27 -5.26 -2.97 -11.10
N LEU A 28 -3.99 -3.24 -11.41
CA LEU A 28 -3.65 -3.78 -12.72
C LEU A 28 -4.30 -5.14 -12.93
N PHE A 29 -4.29 -5.99 -11.91
CA PHE A 29 -4.88 -7.30 -12.03
C PHE A 29 -6.39 -7.22 -12.24
N ARG A 30 -7.05 -6.33 -11.48
CA ARG A 30 -8.50 -6.28 -11.51
C ARG A 30 -9.07 -5.53 -12.68
N ILE A 31 -8.48 -4.38 -13.04
CA ILE A 31 -9.07 -3.55 -14.08
C ILE A 31 -8.05 -3.06 -15.11
N GLY A 32 -6.82 -3.54 -15.02
CA GLY A 32 -5.81 -3.17 -15.99
C GLY A 32 -5.36 -1.71 -15.90
N GLU A 33 -5.60 -1.07 -14.77
CA GLU A 33 -5.23 0.33 -14.57
C GLU A 33 -4.41 0.48 -13.31
N ARG A 34 -3.61 1.53 -13.27
CA ARG A 34 -2.94 1.92 -12.05
C ARG A 34 -2.90 3.43 -11.99
N ALA A 35 -2.63 3.96 -10.80
CA ALA A 35 -2.53 5.40 -10.64
C ALA A 35 -1.31 5.89 -11.41
N GLN A 36 -1.52 6.93 -12.22
CA GLN A 36 -0.44 7.47 -13.05
C GLN A 36 0.28 8.62 -12.40
N GLY A 37 -0.39 9.32 -11.50
CA GLY A 37 0.18 10.50 -10.91
C GLY A 37 0.66 10.27 -9.49
N GLN A 38 0.91 11.36 -8.80
CA GLN A 38 1.39 11.32 -7.44
C GLN A 38 0.27 11.56 -6.42
N SER A 39 -0.92 11.75 -6.91
CA SER A 39 -2.04 12.16 -6.06
C SER A 39 -2.60 10.98 -5.27
N HIS A 40 -2.82 11.21 -3.98
CA HIS A 40 -3.48 10.21 -3.14
C HIS A 40 -4.90 9.97 -3.61
N ALA A 41 -5.56 11.02 -4.09
CA ALA A 41 -6.93 10.92 -4.56
C ALA A 41 -7.01 10.02 -5.79
N GLU A 42 -6.04 10.12 -6.67
CA GLU A 42 -6.03 9.28 -7.85
C GLU A 42 -5.84 7.82 -7.48
N ALA A 43 -4.90 7.55 -6.58
CA ALA A 43 -4.66 6.18 -6.13
C ALA A 43 -5.90 5.59 -5.48
N ALA A 44 -6.56 6.38 -4.64
CA ALA A 44 -7.79 5.93 -3.98
C ALA A 44 -8.89 5.66 -5.00
N GLY A 45 -9.00 6.53 -6.01
CA GLY A 45 -10.02 6.36 -7.04
C GLY A 45 -9.84 5.08 -7.84
N VAL A 46 -8.61 4.79 -8.22
CA VAL A 46 -8.34 3.57 -8.98
C VAL A 46 -8.64 2.35 -8.12
N LEU A 47 -8.27 2.39 -6.85
CA LEU A 47 -8.55 1.28 -5.95
C LEU A 47 -10.05 1.06 -5.80
N LYS A 48 -10.81 2.13 -5.64
CA LYS A 48 -12.26 1.99 -5.53
C LYS A 48 -12.84 1.33 -6.77
N ARG A 49 -12.39 1.74 -7.95
CA ARG A 49 -12.88 1.14 -9.17
C ARG A 49 -12.50 -0.33 -9.27
N ALA A 50 -11.29 -0.65 -8.81
CA ALA A 50 -10.83 -2.03 -8.86
C ALA A 50 -11.67 -2.94 -7.97
N CYS A 51 -12.20 -2.42 -6.89
CA CYS A 51 -13.01 -3.20 -5.96
C CYS A 51 -14.50 -3.22 -6.34
N GLN A 52 -14.92 -2.28 -7.16
CA GLN A 52 -16.33 -2.10 -7.48
C GLN A 52 -16.90 -3.34 -8.15
N GLY A 53 -18.04 -3.79 -7.68
CA GLY A 53 -18.70 -4.94 -8.27
C GLY A 53 -18.07 -6.27 -7.92
N THR A 54 -17.12 -6.28 -7.00
CA THR A 54 -16.46 -7.50 -6.58
C THR A 54 -16.74 -7.77 -5.12
N THR A 55 -16.28 -8.91 -4.63
CA THR A 55 -16.45 -9.23 -3.22
C THR A 55 -15.63 -8.30 -2.33
N LEU A 56 -14.71 -7.54 -2.91
CA LEU A 56 -13.88 -6.62 -2.15
C LEU A 56 -14.54 -5.28 -1.92
N GLU A 57 -15.67 -5.04 -2.55
CA GLU A 57 -16.30 -3.73 -2.48
C GLU A 57 -16.65 -3.32 -1.06
N ARG A 58 -17.06 -4.26 -0.25
CA ARG A 58 -17.39 -3.97 1.14
C ARG A 58 -16.22 -3.42 1.92
N GLN A 59 -15.02 -3.85 1.57
CA GLN A 59 -13.82 -3.46 2.28
C GLN A 59 -13.16 -2.24 1.70
N ALA A 60 -13.65 -1.79 0.55
CA ALA A 60 -12.97 -0.74 -0.20
C ALA A 60 -12.76 0.53 0.60
N THR A 61 -13.79 0.97 1.33
CA THR A 61 -13.67 2.21 2.07
C THR A 61 -12.57 2.13 3.11
N GLN A 62 -12.54 1.03 3.86
CA GLN A 62 -11.53 0.85 4.88
C GLN A 62 -10.13 0.76 4.27
N ARG A 63 -10.02 0.05 3.16
CA ARG A 63 -8.71 -0.13 2.53
C ARG A 63 -8.21 1.16 1.89
N VAL A 64 -9.12 1.94 1.31
CA VAL A 64 -8.77 3.25 0.79
C VAL A 64 -8.26 4.14 1.92
N GLN A 65 -8.88 4.06 3.09
CA GLN A 65 -8.44 4.85 4.21
C GLN A 65 -7.03 4.44 4.66
N GLN A 66 -6.76 3.15 4.69
CA GLN A 66 -5.42 2.68 5.02
C GLN A 66 -4.39 3.16 4.02
N LEU A 67 -4.74 3.07 2.75
CA LEU A 67 -3.86 3.56 1.69
C LEU A 67 -3.56 5.04 1.88
N ALA A 68 -4.61 5.83 2.12
CA ALA A 68 -4.45 7.27 2.30
C ALA A 68 -3.57 7.59 3.50
N ASP A 69 -3.78 6.88 4.61
CA ASP A 69 -3.00 7.12 5.81
C ASP A 69 -1.51 6.92 5.56
N VAL A 70 -1.18 5.88 4.81
CA VAL A 70 0.23 5.61 4.51
C VAL A 70 0.76 6.64 3.53
N LEU A 71 0.00 6.95 2.49
CA LEU A 71 0.47 7.87 1.46
C LEU A 71 0.64 9.30 1.97
N GLN A 72 -0.07 9.67 3.02
CA GLN A 72 0.10 10.98 3.60
C GLN A 72 1.50 11.22 4.11
N GLN A 73 2.24 10.17 4.37
CA GLN A 73 3.60 10.30 4.87
C GLN A 73 4.64 10.42 3.77
N LYS A 74 4.21 10.38 2.52
CA LYS A 74 5.15 10.35 1.40
C LYS A 74 6.04 11.59 1.38
N THR A 75 5.43 12.76 1.35
CA THR A 75 6.19 13.99 1.24
C THR A 75 7.05 14.27 2.48
N PRO A 76 6.50 14.20 3.70
CA PRO A 76 7.34 14.41 4.87
C PRO A 76 8.50 13.45 4.96
N ALA A 77 8.25 12.18 4.65
CA ALA A 77 9.29 11.17 4.77
C ALA A 77 10.40 11.35 3.75
N GLN A 78 10.07 11.82 2.57
CA GLN A 78 11.03 11.86 1.46
C GLN A 78 11.65 13.22 1.21
N TYR A 79 10.93 14.29 1.51
CA TYR A 79 11.37 15.61 1.08
C TYR A 79 11.80 16.53 2.18
N TYR A 80 11.17 16.44 3.34
CA TYR A 80 11.46 17.43 4.37
C TYR A 80 12.54 17.00 5.34
N GLY A 81 12.85 15.72 5.36
CA GLY A 81 13.91 15.25 6.23
C GLY A 81 13.62 15.38 7.70
N LYS A 82 12.41 15.74 8.05
CA LYS A 82 12.05 15.80 9.45
C LYS A 82 11.91 14.41 10.01
N PRO A 83 12.43 14.18 11.22
CA PRO A 83 12.27 12.86 11.81
C PRO A 83 10.80 12.57 12.03
N ILE A 84 10.39 11.38 11.67
CA ILE A 84 9.05 10.92 11.95
C ILE A 84 9.08 10.28 13.33
N ASP A 85 8.13 10.68 14.14
CA ASP A 85 8.00 10.12 15.47
C ASP A 85 7.93 8.60 15.42
N PRO A 86 8.70 7.89 16.26
CA PRO A 86 8.69 6.43 16.20
C PRO A 86 7.32 5.81 16.36
N GLU A 87 6.46 6.41 17.15
CA GLU A 87 5.12 5.88 17.32
C GLU A 87 4.31 6.04 16.04
N THR A 88 4.43 7.20 15.39
CA THR A 88 3.78 7.43 14.12
C THR A 88 4.29 6.44 13.08
N ALA A 89 5.60 6.22 13.06
CA ALA A 89 6.19 5.28 12.12
C ALA A 89 5.63 3.88 12.32
N ARG A 90 5.52 3.45 13.57
CA ARG A 90 4.98 2.11 13.86
C ARG A 90 3.54 2.00 13.38
N ARG A 91 2.74 3.04 13.61
CA ARG A 91 1.34 3.04 13.19
C ARG A 91 1.23 2.95 11.68
N VAL A 92 2.02 3.74 10.99
CA VAL A 92 1.99 3.76 9.53
C VAL A 92 2.45 2.41 8.97
N MET A 93 3.50 1.85 9.55
CA MET A 93 4.00 0.57 9.08
C MET A 93 2.98 -0.55 9.32
N LYS A 94 2.24 -0.47 10.42
CA LYS A 94 1.20 -1.45 10.68
C LYS A 94 0.07 -1.33 9.68
N GLN A 95 -0.31 -0.11 9.34
CA GLN A 95 -1.32 0.11 8.31
C GLN A 95 -0.85 -0.43 6.96
N ALA A 96 0.40 -0.17 6.63
CA ALA A 96 0.96 -0.66 5.38
C ALA A 96 0.95 -2.19 5.34
N GLU A 97 1.36 -2.80 6.44
CA GLU A 97 1.37 -4.26 6.55
C GLU A 97 -0.01 -4.85 6.31
N ARG A 98 -1.01 -4.25 6.94
CA ARG A 98 -2.38 -4.75 6.79
C ARG A 98 -2.89 -4.58 5.37
N PHE A 99 -2.58 -3.44 4.77
CA PHE A 99 -3.00 -3.19 3.40
C PHE A 99 -2.35 -4.18 2.44
N ILE A 100 -1.05 -4.38 2.59
CA ILE A 100 -0.31 -5.28 1.71
C ILE A 100 -0.81 -6.72 1.87
N ARG A 101 -1.05 -7.14 3.10
CA ARG A 101 -1.57 -8.47 3.33
C ARG A 101 -2.94 -8.65 2.66
N TRP A 102 -3.79 -7.65 2.78
CA TRP A 102 -5.09 -7.71 2.15
C TRP A 102 -4.96 -7.84 0.63
N VAL A 103 -4.04 -7.09 0.05
CA VAL A 103 -3.81 -7.18 -1.39
C VAL A 103 -3.34 -8.58 -1.76
N GLU A 104 -2.38 -9.11 -1.01
CA GLU A 104 -1.87 -10.45 -1.28
C GLU A 104 -2.98 -11.50 -1.22
N GLU A 105 -3.87 -11.36 -0.26
CA GLU A 105 -4.98 -12.28 -0.11
C GLU A 105 -6.02 -12.09 -1.20
N SER A 106 -6.04 -10.93 -1.81
CA SER A 106 -7.02 -10.63 -2.86
C SER A 106 -6.53 -10.96 -4.26
N LEU A 107 -5.24 -11.27 -4.39
CA LEU A 107 -4.68 -11.64 -5.67
C LEU A 107 -4.66 -13.15 -5.78
N PRO A 108 -4.77 -13.68 -7.02
CA PRO A 108 -4.66 -15.12 -7.16
C PRO A 108 -3.26 -15.58 -6.81
N GLU A 109 -3.18 -16.81 -6.33
CA GLU A 109 -1.90 -17.40 -6.04
C GLU A 109 -1.13 -17.60 -7.32
N THR A 110 0.09 -17.02 -7.38
CA THR A 110 0.85 -17.14 -8.60
C THR A 110 2.22 -17.58 -8.24
N GLY A 111 2.89 -18.07 -8.02
CA GLY A 111 4.23 -18.40 -7.64
C GLY A 111 4.58 -19.80 -8.04
N PRO A 112 5.73 -20.22 -7.62
CA PRO A 112 6.20 -21.56 -7.96
C PRO A 112 5.23 -22.65 -7.55
N SER A 113 4.58 -22.51 -6.41
CA SER A 113 3.66 -23.55 -5.98
C SER A 113 2.47 -23.63 -6.92
N ASP A 114 2.03 -22.50 -7.41
CA ASP A 114 0.93 -22.48 -8.34
C ASP A 114 1.34 -23.13 -9.66
N ALA A 115 2.48 -22.74 -10.15
CA ALA A 115 3.00 -23.33 -11.38
C ALA A 115 3.21 -24.82 -11.22
N GLY A 116 3.76 -25.22 -10.08
CA GLY A 116 3.99 -26.63 -9.83
C GLY A 116 2.69 -27.39 -9.73
N ARG A 117 1.69 -26.77 -9.14
CA ARG A 117 0.41 -27.39 -8.97
C ARG A 117 -0.26 -27.62 -10.31
N ASP A 118 -0.11 -26.66 -11.17
CA ASP A 118 -0.70 -26.78 -12.49
C ASP A 118 0.10 -27.63 -13.44
N GLY A 119 1.32 -27.76 -13.10
CA GLY A 119 2.28 -28.48 -13.94
C GLY A 119 1.93 -29.86 -14.05
#